data_242bbbf7a6b3c88bd64ff5f80a16bb35
#
_entry.id   242bbbf7a6b3c88bd64ff5f80a16bb35
#
_cell.length_a   1.000
_cell.length_b   1.000
_cell.length_c   1.000
_cell.angle_alpha   90.00
_cell.angle_beta   90.00
_cell.angle_gamma   90.00
#
_symmetry.space_group_name_H-M   'P 1'
#
loop_
_entity.id
_entity.type
_entity.pdbx_description
1 polymer ?
#
loop_
_entity_poly.entity_id
_entity_poly.type
_entity_poly.pdbx_seq_one_letter_code
_entity_poly.pdbx_strand_id
1 'polypeptide(L)'
;MKSKGVRNYKVIKIPGVFEIPYVIKKNINKFDGFIALGCVIKGETPHFDFISRASINAIMNLSVSYNKPIGNGIITCLNKKQAIARSSINNNKGKESAKALISLFKI
;
A
#
# COMPACT_ATOMS: atom_id res chain seq x y z
N MET A 1 4.53 9.97 10.85
CA MET A 1 4.89 10.43 9.48
C MET A 1 5.53 11.79 9.46
N LYS A 2 4.93 12.77 10.14
CA LYS A 2 5.43 14.15 10.12
C LYS A 2 6.85 14.31 10.65
N SER A 3 7.24 13.50 11.62
CA SER A 3 8.56 13.62 12.27
C SER A 3 9.74 13.23 11.39
N LYS A 4 9.50 12.64 10.23
CA LYS A 4 10.54 12.13 9.32
C LYS A 4 10.70 12.98 8.07
N GLY A 5 10.30 14.25 8.11
CA GLY A 5 10.41 15.15 6.96
C GLY A 5 9.16 15.20 6.09
N VAL A 6 8.14 14.46 6.42
CA VAL A 6 6.85 14.54 5.73
C VAL A 6 6.02 15.66 6.36
N ARG A 7 5.73 16.68 5.57
CA ARG A 7 5.01 17.87 6.07
C ARG A 7 3.51 17.79 5.83
N ASN A 8 3.12 17.29 4.66
CA ASN A 8 1.72 17.21 4.28
C ASN A 8 1.39 15.81 3.80
N TYR A 9 0.27 15.30 4.21
CA TYR A 9 -0.23 14.03 3.72
C TYR A 9 -1.74 14.06 3.64
N LYS A 10 -2.28 13.21 2.78
CA LYS A 10 -3.72 13.07 2.59
C LYS A 10 -4.08 11.60 2.66
N VAL A 11 -5.12 11.28 3.40
CA VAL A 11 -5.64 9.91 3.48
C VAL A 11 -6.85 9.81 2.56
N ILE A 12 -6.80 8.89 1.61
CA ILE A 12 -7.91 8.64 0.70
C ILE A 12 -8.42 7.23 0.97
N LYS A 13 -9.68 7.14 1.36
CA LYS A 13 -10.33 5.84 1.60
C LYS A 13 -10.91 5.33 0.30
N ILE A 14 -10.68 4.06 0.00
CA ILE A 14 -11.16 3.42 -1.22
C ILE A 14 -11.86 2.10 -0.90
N PRO A 15 -12.79 1.67 -1.78
CA PRO A 15 -13.63 0.51 -1.48
C PRO A 15 -12.86 -0.81 -1.34
N GLY A 16 -11.80 -0.99 -2.10
CA GLY A 16 -11.06 -2.25 -2.06
C GLY A 16 -9.66 -2.12 -2.58
N VAL A 17 -8.87 -3.18 -2.37
CA VAL A 17 -7.46 -3.22 -2.77
C VAL A 17 -7.30 -3.12 -4.28
N PHE A 18 -8.23 -3.71 -5.02
CA PHE A 18 -8.17 -3.72 -6.49
C PHE A 18 -8.21 -2.30 -7.08
N GLU A 19 -8.84 -1.36 -6.38
CA GLU A 19 -9.00 0.01 -6.85
C GLU A 19 -7.83 0.92 -6.47
N ILE A 20 -6.91 0.45 -5.64
CA ILE A 20 -5.76 1.25 -5.20
C ILE A 20 -4.91 1.78 -6.37
N PRO A 21 -4.53 0.93 -7.36
CA PRO A 21 -3.71 1.41 -8.47
C PRO A 21 -4.36 2.56 -9.25
N TYR A 22 -5.66 2.49 -9.47
CA TYR A 22 -6.36 3.55 -10.19
C TYR A 22 -6.29 4.88 -9.44
N VAL A 23 -6.51 4.84 -8.13
CA VAL A 23 -6.49 6.06 -7.33
C VAL A 23 -5.09 6.66 -7.27
N ILE A 24 -4.06 5.82 -7.17
CA ILE A 24 -2.67 6.28 -7.22
C ILE A 24 -2.40 6.95 -8.57
N LYS A 25 -2.77 6.31 -9.67
CA LYS A 25 -2.55 6.86 -11.01
C LYS A 25 -3.25 8.19 -11.19
N LYS A 26 -4.47 8.31 -10.69
CA LYS A 26 -5.24 9.55 -10.77
C LYS A 26 -4.57 10.70 -10.03
N ASN A 27 -3.82 10.40 -8.99
CA ASN A 27 -3.16 11.39 -8.16
C ASN A 27 -1.64 11.44 -8.38
N ILE A 28 -1.14 10.79 -9.41
CA ILE A 28 0.31 10.55 -9.59
C ILE A 28 1.13 11.83 -9.62
N ASN A 29 0.59 12.91 -10.15
CA ASN A 29 1.28 14.19 -10.24
C ASN A 29 0.99 15.14 -9.09
N LYS A 30 0.15 14.73 -8.14
CA LYS A 30 -0.26 15.58 -7.01
C LYS A 30 0.58 15.37 -5.76
N PHE A 31 1.28 14.25 -5.67
CA PHE A 31 2.06 13.89 -4.47
C PHE A 31 3.43 13.39 -4.86
N ASP A 32 4.37 13.54 -3.95
CA ASP A 32 5.75 13.08 -4.16
C ASP A 32 5.91 11.57 -3.96
N GLY A 33 4.99 10.96 -3.25
CA GLY A 33 5.00 9.52 -3.00
C GLY A 33 3.68 9.06 -2.42
N PHE A 34 3.55 7.74 -2.30
CA PHE A 34 2.29 7.12 -1.87
C PHE A 34 2.56 5.96 -0.93
N ILE A 35 1.60 5.71 -0.06
CA ILE A 35 1.57 4.49 0.76
C ILE A 35 0.25 3.80 0.49
N ALA A 36 0.31 2.58 -0.03
CA ALA A 36 -0.86 1.78 -0.31
C ALA A 36 -1.12 0.85 0.88
N LEU A 37 -2.24 1.02 1.54
CA LEU A 37 -2.62 0.21 2.69
C LEU A 37 -3.88 -0.58 2.38
N GLY A 38 -3.87 -1.86 2.72
CA GLY A 38 -5.04 -2.69 2.53
C GLY A 38 -4.83 -4.09 3.06
N CYS A 39 -5.89 -4.85 3.09
CA CYS A 39 -5.86 -6.25 3.54
C CYS A 39 -6.70 -7.10 2.61
N VAL A 40 -6.10 -8.18 2.09
CA VAL A 40 -6.81 -9.17 1.28
C VAL A 40 -6.80 -10.48 2.05
N ILE A 41 -7.98 -11.00 2.36
CA ILE A 41 -8.15 -12.23 3.10
C ILE A 41 -8.56 -13.33 2.12
N LYS A 42 -7.89 -14.48 2.19
CA LYS A 42 -8.18 -15.61 1.33
C LYS A 42 -9.62 -16.10 1.55
N GLY A 43 -10.38 -16.19 0.45
CA GLY A 43 -11.70 -16.77 0.46
C GLY A 43 -11.70 -18.18 -0.09
N GLU A 44 -12.88 -18.67 -0.46
CA GLU A 44 -13.05 -20.01 -1.00
C GLU A 44 -12.68 -20.12 -2.48
N THR A 45 -12.48 -18.99 -3.15
CA THR A 45 -12.17 -18.95 -4.58
C THR A 45 -10.75 -18.46 -4.82
N PRO A 46 -10.20 -18.66 -6.02
CA PRO A 46 -8.87 -18.14 -6.37
C PRO A 46 -8.83 -16.62 -6.51
N HIS A 47 -9.94 -15.93 -6.32
CA HIS A 47 -10.04 -14.48 -6.41
C HIS A 47 -9.00 -13.75 -5.55
N PHE A 48 -8.68 -14.31 -4.38
CA PHE A 48 -7.65 -13.80 -3.49
C PHE A 48 -6.31 -13.61 -4.20
N ASP A 49 -5.84 -14.64 -4.91
CA ASP A 49 -4.54 -14.58 -5.60
C ASP A 49 -4.56 -13.60 -6.76
N PHE A 50 -5.65 -13.54 -7.52
CA PHE A 50 -5.79 -12.60 -8.63
C PHE A 50 -5.75 -11.17 -8.15
N ILE A 51 -6.51 -10.83 -7.12
CA ILE A 51 -6.57 -9.47 -6.59
C ILE A 51 -5.22 -9.05 -6.02
N SER A 52 -4.61 -9.91 -5.22
CA SER A 52 -3.33 -9.60 -4.59
C SER A 52 -2.24 -9.37 -5.63
N ARG A 53 -2.12 -10.29 -6.58
CA ARG A 53 -1.08 -10.23 -7.60
C ARG A 53 -1.27 -9.05 -8.54
N ALA A 54 -2.50 -8.85 -9.02
CA ALA A 54 -2.81 -7.76 -9.93
C ALA A 54 -2.55 -6.40 -9.28
N SER A 55 -2.98 -6.22 -8.04
CA SER A 55 -2.83 -4.95 -7.34
C SER A 55 -1.36 -4.63 -7.04
N ILE A 56 -0.61 -5.60 -6.54
CA ILE A 56 0.80 -5.41 -6.20
C ILE A 56 1.63 -5.15 -7.45
N ASN A 57 1.38 -5.89 -8.53
CA ASN A 57 2.09 -5.67 -9.79
C ASN A 57 1.78 -4.31 -10.40
N ALA A 58 0.52 -3.88 -10.35
CA ALA A 58 0.12 -2.57 -10.85
C ALA A 58 0.80 -1.43 -10.06
N ILE A 59 0.87 -1.57 -8.73
CA ILE A 59 1.54 -0.60 -7.88
C ILE A 59 3.03 -0.51 -8.21
N MET A 60 3.68 -1.65 -8.39
CA MET A 60 5.10 -1.69 -8.76
C MET A 60 5.33 -1.01 -10.10
N ASN A 61 4.48 -1.31 -11.09
CA ASN A 61 4.58 -0.70 -12.41
C ASN A 61 4.40 0.81 -12.37
N LEU A 62 3.48 1.30 -11.56
CA LEU A 62 3.26 2.73 -11.39
C LEU A 62 4.49 3.41 -10.79
N SER A 63 5.05 2.79 -9.75
CA SER A 63 6.23 3.34 -9.09
C SER A 63 7.40 3.49 -10.06
N VAL A 64 7.68 2.46 -10.82
CA VAL A 64 8.79 2.44 -11.78
C VAL A 64 8.52 3.35 -12.96
N SER A 65 7.31 3.28 -13.53
CA SER A 65 6.96 4.03 -14.75
C SER A 65 6.90 5.53 -14.52
N TYR A 66 6.42 5.96 -13.36
CA TYR A 66 6.26 7.39 -13.07
C TYR A 66 7.34 7.93 -12.14
N ASN A 67 8.29 7.08 -11.77
CA ASN A 67 9.39 7.48 -10.89
C ASN A 67 8.89 8.09 -9.58
N LYS A 68 7.89 7.46 -9.00
CA LYS A 68 7.28 7.88 -7.71
C LYS A 68 7.45 6.76 -6.69
N PRO A 69 8.04 7.03 -5.53
CA PRO A 69 8.14 6.00 -4.50
C PRO A 69 6.77 5.64 -3.93
N ILE A 70 6.51 4.36 -3.83
CA ILE A 70 5.26 3.84 -3.29
C ILE A 70 5.59 2.78 -2.24
N GLY A 71 5.21 3.04 -0.99
CA GLY A 71 5.32 2.07 0.08
C GLY A 71 4.17 1.08 -0.01
N ASN A 72 4.46 -0.22 -0.04
CA ASN A 72 3.45 -1.25 -0.13
C ASN A 72 3.10 -1.79 1.26
N GLY A 73 1.93 -1.41 1.75
CA GLY A 73 1.36 -1.88 3.01
C GLY A 73 0.16 -2.79 2.82
N ILE A 74 0.00 -3.36 1.61
CA ILE A 74 -1.06 -4.33 1.36
C ILE A 74 -0.63 -5.67 1.95
N ILE A 75 -1.43 -6.18 2.88
CA ILE A 75 -1.18 -7.48 3.49
C ILE A 75 -2.14 -8.52 2.91
N THR A 76 -1.62 -9.72 2.71
CA THR A 76 -2.40 -10.86 2.24
C THR A 76 -2.44 -11.88 3.36
N CYS A 77 -3.64 -12.27 3.78
CA CYS A 77 -3.84 -13.13 4.92
C CYS A 77 -4.71 -14.32 4.58
N LEU A 78 -4.44 -15.44 5.23
CA LEU A 78 -5.26 -16.64 5.04
C LEU A 78 -6.60 -16.52 5.76
N ASN A 79 -6.65 -15.73 6.84
CA ASN A 79 -7.87 -15.56 7.62
C ASN A 79 -7.84 -14.23 8.37
N LYS A 80 -8.96 -13.90 9.00
CA LYS A 80 -9.13 -12.66 9.73
C LYS A 80 -8.18 -12.56 10.93
N LYS A 81 -7.88 -13.68 11.57
CA LYS A 81 -6.95 -13.70 12.71
C LYS A 81 -5.55 -13.22 12.32
N GLN A 82 -5.05 -13.65 11.15
CA GLN A 82 -3.78 -13.19 10.63
C GLN A 82 -3.82 -11.69 10.29
N ALA A 83 -4.93 -11.24 9.74
CA ALA A 83 -5.10 -9.83 9.40
C ALA A 83 -4.99 -8.96 10.66
N ILE A 84 -5.64 -9.35 11.73
CA ILE A 84 -5.58 -8.64 13.00
C ILE A 84 -4.15 -8.64 13.55
N ALA A 85 -3.48 -9.79 13.53
CA ALA A 85 -2.13 -9.92 14.05
C ALA A 85 -1.14 -9.03 13.30
N ARG A 86 -1.24 -8.96 11.96
CA ARG A 86 -0.32 -8.19 11.12
C ARG A 86 -0.59 -6.69 11.15
N SER A 87 -1.74 -6.26 11.65
CA SER A 87 -2.06 -4.85 11.79
C SER A 87 -1.84 -4.33 13.22
N SER A 88 -1.35 -5.18 14.12
CA SER A 88 -1.05 -4.77 15.50
C SER A 88 0.11 -3.78 15.57
N ILE A 89 0.26 -3.11 16.70
CA ILE A 89 1.33 -2.11 16.91
C ILE A 89 2.72 -2.71 16.66
N ASN A 90 2.94 -3.97 17.09
CA ASN A 90 4.26 -4.61 17.00
C ASN A 90 4.55 -5.22 15.63
N ASN A 91 3.51 -5.47 14.83
CA ASN A 91 3.62 -6.13 13.53
C ASN A 91 2.90 -5.35 12.44
N ASN A 92 3.02 -4.04 12.48
CA ASN A 92 2.23 -3.17 11.62
C ASN A 92 2.88 -2.98 10.25
N LYS A 93 2.28 -3.57 9.22
CA LYS A 93 2.76 -3.45 7.84
C LYS A 93 2.68 -2.01 7.32
N GLY A 94 1.69 -1.25 7.78
CA GLY A 94 1.58 0.16 7.42
C GLY A 94 2.77 0.98 7.90
N LYS A 95 3.23 0.70 9.12
CA LYS A 95 4.41 1.37 9.68
C LYS A 95 5.67 1.01 8.89
N GLU A 96 5.84 -0.25 8.51
CA GLU A 96 6.95 -0.68 7.65
C GLU A 96 6.93 0.04 6.31
N SER A 97 5.74 0.16 5.71
CA SER A 97 5.57 0.81 4.42
C SER A 97 5.93 2.29 4.48
N ALA A 98 5.56 2.95 5.57
CA ALA A 98 5.90 4.35 5.78
C ALA A 98 7.40 4.54 5.89
N LYS A 99 8.08 3.67 6.63
CA LYS A 99 9.54 3.71 6.76
C LYS A 99 10.22 3.47 5.42
N ALA A 100 9.73 2.52 4.64
CA ALA A 100 10.28 2.23 3.32
C ALA A 100 10.14 3.44 2.39
N LEU A 101 8.97 4.07 2.38
CA LEU A 101 8.72 5.25 1.56
C LEU A 101 9.67 6.38 1.91
N ILE A 102 9.81 6.67 3.20
CA ILE A 102 10.68 7.73 3.69
C ILE A 102 12.14 7.47 3.28
N SER A 103 12.57 6.22 3.34
CA SER A 103 13.92 5.83 2.91
C SER A 103 14.14 6.12 1.44
N LEU A 104 13.15 5.88 0.60
CA LEU A 104 13.25 6.12 -0.83
C LEU A 104 13.40 7.60 -1.17
N PHE A 105 12.83 8.48 -0.37
CA PHE A 105 13.00 9.92 -0.58
C PHE A 105 14.43 10.39 -0.36
N LYS A 106 15.25 9.60 0.34
CA LYS A 106 16.64 9.94 0.62
C LYS A 106 17.60 9.45 -0.45
N ILE A 107 17.12 8.69 -1.40
CA ILE A 107 17.90 8.24 -2.55
C ILE A 107 17.73 9.24 -3.69
#